data_a02b386475a78862c337e806fd2d4ae9
#
_entry.id   a02b386475a78862c337e806fd2d4ae9
#
_cell.length_a   1.000
_cell.length_b   1.000
_cell.length_c   1.000
_cell.angle_alpha   90.00
_cell.angle_beta   90.00
_cell.angle_gamma   90.00
#
_symmetry.space_group_name_H-M   'P 1'
#
loop_
_entity.id
_entity.type
_entity.pdbx_description
1 polymer ?
#
loop_
_entity_poly.entity_id
_entity_poly.type
_entity_poly.pdbx_seq_one_letter_code
_entity_poly.pdbx_strand_id
1 'polypeptide(L)'
;MAGVSPEFPLDELLELGVHNITVNLAIGHLLDSEPHPGWQPFEHGGRLWHVNEGVMAGWDALTSFAARHGIVVSGILLIPFTDTGFGRVIVHPEADRAGHYAMPNFTSADGVAAYEAALEVLARRYCVAGGPHGRISNWIVHNEVGYGWEWTNMGRQPPMLYMDHYLRSLRLVHDVMRRHDPHARVFISLTHHWNNPADPAWTSYCNRD
;
A
#
# COMPACT_ATOMS: atom_id res chain seq x y z
N MET A 1 11.12 8.99 1.45
CA MET A 1 11.61 7.65 1.79
C MET A 1 11.56 7.49 3.32
N ALA A 2 10.58 6.80 3.82
CA ALA A 2 10.60 6.31 5.20
C ALA A 2 10.56 4.77 5.12
N GLY A 3 11.63 4.20 4.56
CA GLY A 3 11.96 2.83 4.82
C GLY A 3 12.36 2.74 6.29
N VAL A 4 11.99 1.66 6.98
CA VAL A 4 12.59 1.34 8.28
C VAL A 4 14.10 1.40 8.06
N SER A 5 14.74 2.42 8.64
CA SER A 5 16.20 2.48 8.62
C SER A 5 16.70 1.20 9.28
N PRO A 6 17.69 0.50 8.72
CA PRO A 6 18.28 -0.68 9.38
C PRO A 6 18.91 -0.35 10.75
N GLU A 7 18.95 0.90 11.13
CA GLU A 7 19.48 1.41 12.39
C GLU A 7 18.39 1.68 13.46
N PHE A 8 17.10 1.47 13.18
CA PHE A 8 16.09 1.60 14.23
C PHE A 8 16.15 0.34 15.12
N PRO A 9 16.61 0.46 16.36
CA PRO A 9 16.71 -0.68 17.26
C PRO A 9 15.29 -1.12 17.64
N LEU A 10 14.83 -2.23 17.05
CA LEU A 10 13.48 -2.75 17.29
C LEU A 10 13.21 -3.02 18.78
N ASP A 11 14.26 -3.27 19.55
CA ASP A 11 14.15 -3.49 21.00
C ASP A 11 13.67 -2.26 21.76
N GLU A 12 13.90 -1.04 21.26
CA GLU A 12 13.35 0.19 21.86
C GLU A 12 11.81 0.20 21.86
N LEU A 13 11.17 -0.49 20.90
CA LEU A 13 9.70 -0.63 20.90
C LEU A 13 9.21 -1.36 22.16
N LEU A 14 9.98 -2.33 22.65
CA LEU A 14 9.66 -3.09 23.86
C LEU A 14 9.90 -2.24 25.11
N GLU A 15 11.00 -1.52 25.16
CA GLU A 15 11.31 -0.61 26.27
C GLU A 15 10.26 0.49 26.42
N LEU A 16 9.73 0.99 25.30
CA LEU A 16 8.65 1.99 25.26
C LEU A 16 7.26 1.38 25.53
N GLY A 17 7.13 0.06 25.65
CA GLY A 17 5.86 -0.61 25.85
C GLY A 17 4.90 -0.48 24.67
N VAL A 18 5.43 -0.48 23.45
CA VAL A 18 4.62 -0.32 22.21
C VAL A 18 3.85 -1.61 21.93
N HIS A 19 2.53 -1.50 21.74
CA HIS A 19 1.66 -2.62 21.40
C HIS A 19 1.11 -2.56 19.96
N ASN A 20 1.25 -1.43 19.29
CA ASN A 20 0.79 -1.24 17.91
C ASN A 20 1.81 -0.41 17.14
N ILE A 21 2.09 -0.80 15.91
CA ILE A 21 2.95 -0.06 14.99
C ILE A 21 2.28 0.10 13.63
N THR A 22 2.68 1.16 12.92
CA THR A 22 2.26 1.38 11.54
C THR A 22 3.47 1.38 10.64
N VAL A 23 3.38 0.69 9.49
CA VAL A 23 4.44 0.56 8.50
C VAL A 23 3.96 0.99 7.12
N ASN A 24 4.78 1.74 6.40
CA ASN A 24 4.53 2.11 5.01
C ASN A 24 4.93 0.97 4.08
N LEU A 25 4.00 0.50 3.28
CA LEU A 25 4.17 -0.53 2.25
C LEU A 25 4.22 0.14 0.88
N ALA A 26 5.40 0.60 0.48
CA ALA A 26 5.63 1.26 -0.80
C ALA A 26 5.80 0.22 -1.92
N ILE A 27 4.72 -0.10 -2.64
CA ILE A 27 4.65 -1.25 -3.54
C ILE A 27 5.16 -1.01 -4.97
N GLY A 28 5.62 0.19 -5.32
CA GLY A 28 6.00 0.54 -6.69
C GLY A 28 7.17 -0.25 -7.29
N HIS A 29 7.97 -0.91 -6.47
CA HIS A 29 9.08 -1.79 -6.89
C HIS A 29 8.87 -3.25 -6.50
N LEU A 30 7.65 -3.62 -6.12
CA LEU A 30 7.35 -4.96 -5.60
C LEU A 30 7.34 -6.02 -6.70
N LEU A 31 6.87 -5.66 -7.89
CA LEU A 31 6.70 -6.56 -9.04
C LEU A 31 7.31 -5.98 -10.31
N ASP A 32 7.56 -6.85 -11.28
CA ASP A 32 7.69 -6.50 -12.69
C ASP A 32 7.15 -7.63 -13.59
N SER A 33 6.76 -7.32 -14.81
CA SER A 33 6.44 -8.30 -15.86
C SER A 33 7.70 -8.92 -16.46
N GLU A 34 8.82 -8.18 -16.43
CA GLU A 34 10.10 -8.64 -16.93
C GLU A 34 10.90 -9.36 -15.83
N PRO A 35 11.67 -10.40 -16.19
CA PRO A 35 12.52 -11.08 -15.23
C PRO A 35 13.73 -10.21 -14.83
N HIS A 36 14.02 -10.20 -13.53
CA HIS A 36 15.21 -9.55 -12.97
C HIS A 36 16.07 -10.56 -12.20
N PRO A 37 17.40 -10.38 -12.14
CA PRO A 37 18.27 -11.27 -11.36
C PRO A 37 17.83 -11.34 -9.89
N GLY A 38 17.58 -12.56 -9.41
CA GLY A 38 17.18 -12.81 -8.03
C GLY A 38 15.70 -12.62 -7.70
N TRP A 39 14.89 -12.13 -8.64
CA TRP A 39 13.43 -12.02 -8.43
C TRP A 39 12.75 -13.38 -8.65
N GLN A 40 11.67 -13.61 -7.92
CA GLN A 40 10.96 -14.88 -7.94
C GLN A 40 9.75 -14.83 -8.88
N PRO A 41 9.53 -15.84 -9.74
CA PRO A 41 8.35 -15.90 -10.59
C PRO A 41 7.07 -16.05 -9.74
N PHE A 42 6.02 -15.37 -10.15
CA PHE A 42 4.72 -15.35 -9.50
C PHE A 42 3.61 -15.30 -10.53
N GLU A 43 2.82 -16.36 -10.60
CA GLU A 43 1.66 -16.40 -11.49
C GLU A 43 0.41 -15.90 -10.78
N HIS A 44 -0.27 -14.91 -11.38
CA HIS A 44 -1.56 -14.42 -10.91
C HIS A 44 -2.40 -13.89 -12.08
N GLY A 45 -3.71 -14.22 -12.08
CA GLY A 45 -4.63 -13.74 -13.10
C GLY A 45 -4.27 -14.14 -14.53
N GLY A 46 -3.61 -15.30 -14.73
CA GLY A 46 -3.12 -15.76 -16.02
C GLY A 46 -1.91 -15.00 -16.56
N ARG A 47 -1.23 -14.22 -15.70
CA ARG A 47 -0.01 -13.45 -16.02
C ARG A 47 1.15 -13.92 -15.16
N LEU A 48 2.33 -13.90 -15.74
CA LEU A 48 3.59 -14.12 -15.03
C LEU A 48 4.15 -12.75 -14.59
N TRP A 49 4.40 -12.66 -13.31
CA TRP A 49 5.07 -11.54 -12.65
C TRP A 49 6.38 -12.02 -12.03
N HIS A 50 7.25 -11.09 -11.68
CA HIS A 50 8.46 -11.38 -10.93
C HIS A 50 8.47 -10.51 -9.67
N VAL A 51 8.65 -11.16 -8.51
CA VAL A 51 8.56 -10.54 -7.19
C VAL A 51 9.94 -10.12 -6.71
N ASN A 52 10.07 -8.89 -6.28
CA ASN A 52 11.27 -8.37 -5.63
C ASN A 52 11.25 -8.66 -4.13
N GLU A 53 11.81 -9.79 -3.74
CA GLU A 53 11.94 -10.18 -2.32
C GLU A 53 12.73 -9.15 -1.49
N GLY A 54 13.67 -8.43 -2.11
CA GLY A 54 14.47 -7.42 -1.44
C GLY A 54 13.66 -6.23 -0.92
N VAL A 55 12.57 -5.87 -1.57
CA VAL A 55 11.65 -4.81 -1.11
C VAL A 55 10.97 -5.22 0.19
N MET A 56 10.68 -6.50 0.35
CA MET A 56 9.95 -7.02 1.52
C MET A 56 10.86 -7.32 2.72
N ALA A 57 12.18 -7.39 2.54
CA ALA A 57 13.11 -7.79 3.61
C ALA A 57 12.98 -6.91 4.88
N GLY A 58 12.83 -5.59 4.71
CA GLY A 58 12.64 -4.69 5.85
C GLY A 58 11.28 -4.87 6.52
N TRP A 59 10.22 -5.11 5.73
CA TRP A 59 8.89 -5.40 6.27
C TRP A 59 8.87 -6.73 7.00
N ASP A 60 9.54 -7.77 6.47
CA ASP A 60 9.66 -9.09 7.11
C ASP A 60 10.35 -9.00 8.47
N ALA A 61 11.45 -8.26 8.54
CA ALA A 61 12.18 -8.08 9.81
C ALA A 61 11.26 -7.46 10.88
N LEU A 62 10.55 -6.39 10.52
CA LEU A 62 9.62 -5.69 11.42
C LEU A 62 8.40 -6.53 11.80
N THR A 63 7.73 -7.14 10.83
CA THR A 63 6.50 -7.91 11.08
C THR A 63 6.79 -9.20 11.84
N SER A 64 7.93 -9.86 11.56
CA SER A 64 8.37 -11.04 12.31
C SER A 64 8.75 -10.68 13.75
N PHE A 65 9.42 -9.55 13.96
CA PHE A 65 9.71 -9.04 15.31
C PHE A 65 8.40 -8.76 16.05
N ALA A 66 7.48 -8.01 15.45
CA ALA A 66 6.19 -7.67 16.02
C ALA A 66 5.38 -8.92 16.41
N ALA A 67 5.37 -9.94 15.54
CA ALA A 67 4.66 -11.20 15.81
C ALA A 67 5.23 -11.94 17.02
N ARG A 68 6.57 -11.97 17.18
CA ARG A 68 7.20 -12.61 18.36
C ARG A 68 6.90 -11.91 19.68
N HIS A 69 6.59 -10.61 19.64
CA HIS A 69 6.38 -9.78 20.84
C HIS A 69 4.91 -9.36 21.04
N GLY A 70 3.98 -9.90 20.24
CA GLY A 70 2.55 -9.60 20.39
C GLY A 70 2.17 -8.17 19.99
N ILE A 71 3.00 -7.51 19.16
CA ILE A 71 2.75 -6.16 18.66
C ILE A 71 1.85 -6.25 17.41
N VAL A 72 0.77 -5.49 17.38
CA VAL A 72 -0.13 -5.41 16.23
C VAL A 72 0.47 -4.53 15.14
N VAL A 73 0.47 -5.00 13.89
CA VAL A 73 0.97 -4.25 12.75
C VAL A 73 -0.18 -3.75 11.88
N SER A 74 -0.13 -2.46 11.56
CA SER A 74 -0.97 -1.79 10.56
C SER A 74 -0.11 -1.40 9.36
N GLY A 75 -0.47 -1.86 8.16
CA GLY A 75 0.25 -1.55 6.91
C GLY A 75 -0.48 -0.48 6.10
N ILE A 76 0.21 0.62 5.76
CA ILE A 76 -0.30 1.65 4.84
C ILE A 76 0.17 1.31 3.42
N LEU A 77 -0.77 1.09 2.51
CA LEU A 77 -0.47 0.84 1.10
C LEU A 77 -0.17 2.15 0.37
N LEU A 78 1.02 2.25 -0.19
CA LEU A 78 1.48 3.43 -0.93
C LEU A 78 1.99 3.04 -2.32
N ILE A 79 1.66 3.85 -3.32
CA ILE A 79 2.09 3.66 -4.70
C ILE A 79 3.02 4.82 -5.10
N PRO A 80 4.34 4.69 -4.86
CA PRO A 80 5.29 5.70 -5.28
C PRO A 80 5.42 5.74 -6.80
N PHE A 81 5.76 6.89 -7.34
CA PHE A 81 6.13 7.01 -8.74
C PHE A 81 7.47 6.32 -8.98
N THR A 82 7.49 5.34 -9.87
CA THR A 82 8.69 4.62 -10.30
C THR A 82 8.77 4.54 -11.81
N ASP A 83 9.96 4.33 -12.35
CA ASP A 83 10.20 4.23 -13.80
C ASP A 83 10.29 2.77 -14.28
N THR A 84 9.94 1.80 -13.41
CA THR A 84 9.85 0.37 -13.77
C THR A 84 8.66 0.09 -14.69
N GLY A 85 8.67 -1.06 -15.36
CA GLY A 85 7.54 -1.54 -16.16
C GLY A 85 6.26 -1.60 -15.32
N PHE A 86 6.36 -2.18 -14.14
CA PHE A 86 5.27 -2.28 -13.18
C PHE A 86 4.78 -0.91 -12.71
N GLY A 87 5.70 0.00 -12.33
CA GLY A 87 5.34 1.35 -11.87
C GLY A 87 4.54 2.15 -12.89
N ARG A 88 4.89 2.03 -14.17
CA ARG A 88 4.14 2.70 -15.26
C ARG A 88 2.73 2.14 -15.45
N VAL A 89 2.50 0.87 -15.11
CA VAL A 89 1.20 0.21 -15.27
C VAL A 89 0.29 0.45 -14.06
N ILE A 90 0.85 0.40 -12.84
CA ILE A 90 0.07 0.51 -11.60
C ILE A 90 -0.34 1.94 -11.26
N VAL A 91 0.44 2.94 -11.67
CA VAL A 91 0.17 4.36 -11.44
C VAL A 91 -0.95 4.86 -12.33
N HIS A 92 -1.88 5.63 -11.77
CA HIS A 92 -2.95 6.27 -12.56
C HIS A 92 -2.36 7.12 -13.70
N PRO A 93 -2.83 6.98 -14.95
CA PRO A 93 -2.17 7.60 -16.12
C PRO A 93 -2.18 9.14 -16.08
N GLU A 94 -3.13 9.76 -15.41
CA GLU A 94 -3.22 11.21 -15.25
C GLU A 94 -2.58 11.72 -13.95
N ALA A 95 -1.91 10.85 -13.18
CA ALA A 95 -1.24 11.27 -11.96
C ALA A 95 -0.09 12.24 -12.25
N ASP A 96 -0.05 13.34 -11.51
CA ASP A 96 1.03 14.32 -11.61
C ASP A 96 2.18 13.91 -10.68
N ARG A 97 3.38 13.77 -11.26
CA ARG A 97 4.58 13.38 -10.51
C ARG A 97 5.11 14.44 -9.53
N ALA A 98 4.47 15.60 -9.46
CA ALA A 98 4.74 16.58 -8.42
C ALA A 98 4.21 16.13 -7.04
N GLY A 99 3.24 15.19 -7.00
CA GLY A 99 2.84 14.50 -5.76
C GLY A 99 3.84 13.40 -5.38
N HIS A 100 3.72 12.86 -4.17
CA HIS A 100 4.61 11.79 -3.70
C HIS A 100 4.10 10.39 -4.06
N TYR A 101 2.78 10.17 -4.01
CA TYR A 101 2.16 8.87 -4.25
C TYR A 101 0.95 8.99 -5.17
N ALA A 102 0.71 7.95 -5.94
CA ALA A 102 -0.36 7.90 -6.93
C ALA A 102 -1.56 7.07 -6.48
N MET A 103 -2.73 7.37 -7.08
CA MET A 103 -3.87 6.46 -7.10
C MET A 103 -3.54 5.24 -7.97
N PRO A 104 -3.98 4.01 -7.63
CA PRO A 104 -3.88 2.87 -8.52
C PRO A 104 -4.61 3.12 -9.85
N ASN A 105 -4.09 2.53 -10.91
CA ASN A 105 -4.67 2.67 -12.24
C ASN A 105 -5.90 1.76 -12.41
N PHE A 106 -7.08 2.32 -12.21
CA PHE A 106 -8.36 1.65 -12.50
C PHE A 106 -8.92 1.98 -13.89
N THR A 107 -8.14 2.66 -14.75
CA THR A 107 -8.58 3.03 -16.10
C THR A 107 -8.32 1.93 -17.13
N SER A 108 -7.53 0.92 -16.78
CA SER A 108 -7.18 -0.19 -17.67
C SER A 108 -7.24 -1.54 -16.94
N ALA A 109 -7.53 -2.62 -17.68
CA ALA A 109 -7.48 -3.97 -17.15
C ALA A 109 -6.08 -4.36 -16.66
N ASP A 110 -5.03 -3.84 -17.32
CA ASP A 110 -3.64 -4.10 -16.94
C ASP A 110 -3.29 -3.43 -15.61
N GLY A 111 -3.75 -2.19 -15.38
CA GLY A 111 -3.56 -1.51 -14.11
C GLY A 111 -4.25 -2.22 -12.95
N VAL A 112 -5.48 -2.66 -13.14
CA VAL A 112 -6.23 -3.44 -12.15
C VAL A 112 -5.51 -4.75 -11.84
N ALA A 113 -5.09 -5.51 -12.88
CA ALA A 113 -4.39 -6.78 -12.72
C ALA A 113 -3.03 -6.61 -12.01
N ALA A 114 -2.29 -5.55 -12.32
CA ALA A 114 -1.02 -5.23 -11.66
C ALA A 114 -1.23 -4.94 -10.17
N TYR A 115 -2.23 -4.12 -9.84
CA TYR A 115 -2.53 -3.79 -8.44
C TYR A 115 -3.01 -5.03 -7.68
N GLU A 116 -3.91 -5.83 -8.25
CA GLU A 116 -4.38 -7.07 -7.64
C GLU A 116 -3.23 -8.06 -7.41
N ALA A 117 -2.32 -8.22 -8.37
CA ALA A 117 -1.15 -9.09 -8.22
C ALA A 117 -0.25 -8.63 -7.05
N ALA A 118 -0.01 -7.33 -6.90
CA ALA A 118 0.75 -6.80 -5.77
C ALA A 118 0.07 -7.07 -4.43
N LEU A 119 -1.24 -6.86 -4.35
CA LEU A 119 -2.02 -7.16 -3.16
C LEU A 119 -2.00 -8.65 -2.82
N GLU A 120 -2.07 -9.52 -3.82
CA GLU A 120 -2.02 -10.97 -3.64
C GLU A 120 -0.66 -11.43 -3.08
N VAL A 121 0.46 -10.85 -3.55
CA VAL A 121 1.79 -11.11 -2.97
C VAL A 121 1.83 -10.74 -1.50
N LEU A 122 1.35 -9.54 -1.15
CA LEU A 122 1.30 -9.08 0.24
C LEU A 122 0.39 -9.95 1.10
N ALA A 123 -0.79 -10.33 0.59
CA ALA A 123 -1.74 -11.14 1.32
C ALA A 123 -1.20 -12.54 1.61
N ARG A 124 -0.60 -13.22 0.63
CA ARG A 124 0.04 -14.52 0.81
C ARG A 124 1.16 -14.48 1.83
N ARG A 125 1.86 -13.36 1.93
CA ARG A 125 2.99 -13.20 2.84
C ARG A 125 2.57 -12.81 4.26
N TYR A 126 1.64 -11.85 4.40
CA TYR A 126 1.33 -11.19 5.66
C TYR A 126 -0.08 -11.43 6.22
N CYS A 127 -0.99 -12.08 5.47
CA CYS A 127 -2.31 -12.46 5.97
C CYS A 127 -2.35 -13.91 6.53
N VAL A 128 -1.21 -14.49 6.87
CA VAL A 128 -1.10 -15.86 7.38
C VAL A 128 -0.82 -15.83 8.86
N ALA A 129 -1.77 -16.26 9.67
CA ALA A 129 -1.57 -16.36 11.12
C ALA A 129 -0.46 -17.40 11.43
N GLY A 130 0.54 -16.99 12.20
CA GLY A 130 1.70 -17.84 12.53
C GLY A 130 2.64 -18.08 11.35
N GLY A 131 2.50 -17.35 10.26
CA GLY A 131 3.43 -17.42 9.13
C GLY A 131 4.84 -16.94 9.47
N PRO A 132 5.85 -17.33 8.67
CA PRO A 132 7.27 -17.07 8.97
C PRO A 132 7.65 -15.58 8.89
N HIS A 133 6.86 -14.80 8.18
CA HIS A 133 7.11 -13.36 7.96
C HIS A 133 6.35 -12.44 8.92
N GLY A 134 5.65 -13.01 9.92
CA GLY A 134 4.75 -12.25 10.78
C GLY A 134 3.42 -11.94 10.11
N ARG A 135 2.65 -11.00 10.69
CA ARG A 135 1.30 -10.70 10.22
C ARG A 135 1.01 -9.21 10.22
N ILE A 136 0.34 -8.74 9.18
CA ILE A 136 -0.29 -7.43 9.12
C ILE A 136 -1.79 -7.63 9.35
N SER A 137 -2.30 -7.16 10.50
CA SER A 137 -3.70 -7.35 10.89
C SER A 137 -4.61 -6.26 10.33
N ASN A 138 -4.08 -5.06 10.16
CA ASN A 138 -4.81 -3.88 9.73
C ASN A 138 -4.20 -3.35 8.43
N TRP A 139 -5.03 -3.14 7.42
CA TRP A 139 -4.64 -2.65 6.10
C TRP A 139 -5.23 -1.26 5.89
N ILE A 140 -4.39 -0.25 5.84
CA ILE A 140 -4.81 1.13 5.61
C ILE A 140 -4.67 1.40 4.11
N VAL A 141 -5.80 1.67 3.46
CA VAL A 141 -5.85 1.87 2.01
C VAL A 141 -5.49 3.30 1.70
N HIS A 142 -4.22 3.47 1.36
CA HIS A 142 -3.53 4.74 1.15
C HIS A 142 -3.46 5.60 2.42
N ASN A 143 -2.73 6.73 2.33
CA ASN A 143 -2.60 7.66 3.43
C ASN A 143 -3.40 8.93 3.12
N GLU A 144 -3.99 9.51 4.15
CA GLU A 144 -4.60 10.86 4.16
C GLU A 144 -5.35 11.21 2.86
N VAL A 145 -6.31 10.34 2.47
CA VAL A 145 -7.00 10.44 1.18
C VAL A 145 -7.75 11.77 0.96
N GLY A 146 -8.02 12.52 2.02
CA GLY A 146 -8.52 13.90 1.92
C GLY A 146 -7.49 14.87 1.32
N TYR A 147 -6.19 14.49 1.25
CA TYR A 147 -5.15 15.22 0.55
C TYR A 147 -4.65 14.39 -0.64
N GLY A 148 -5.56 14.17 -1.60
CA GLY A 148 -5.35 13.27 -2.74
C GLY A 148 -4.17 13.65 -3.64
N TRP A 149 -3.86 14.94 -3.77
CA TRP A 149 -2.70 15.40 -4.52
C TRP A 149 -1.39 14.77 -4.03
N GLU A 150 -1.23 14.67 -2.74
CA GLU A 150 -0.01 14.19 -2.11
C GLU A 150 0.06 12.66 -2.05
N TRP A 151 -1.04 12.03 -1.65
CA TRP A 151 -1.05 10.63 -1.23
C TRP A 151 -1.72 9.66 -2.20
N THR A 152 -2.59 10.17 -3.08
CA THR A 152 -3.38 9.37 -4.02
C THR A 152 -3.61 10.16 -5.30
N ASN A 153 -2.52 10.69 -5.85
CA ASN A 153 -2.57 11.57 -7.01
C ASN A 153 -3.11 10.83 -8.25
N MET A 154 -4.15 11.39 -8.84
CA MET A 154 -4.70 10.96 -10.13
C MET A 154 -4.95 12.16 -11.06
N GLY A 155 -4.19 13.24 -10.88
CA GLY A 155 -4.35 14.49 -11.60
C GLY A 155 -5.61 15.26 -11.17
N ARG A 156 -6.03 16.17 -12.03
CA ARG A 156 -7.19 17.04 -11.78
C ARG A 156 -8.48 16.31 -12.11
N GLN A 157 -9.10 15.68 -11.12
CA GLN A 157 -10.34 14.94 -11.30
C GLN A 157 -11.49 15.51 -10.47
N PRO A 158 -12.73 15.43 -10.97
CA PRO A 158 -13.90 15.75 -10.15
C PRO A 158 -13.95 14.86 -8.90
N PRO A 159 -14.41 15.36 -7.74
CA PRO A 159 -14.49 14.60 -6.49
C PRO A 159 -15.17 13.22 -6.63
N MET A 160 -16.27 13.16 -7.39
CA MET A 160 -17.00 11.90 -7.59
C MET A 160 -16.19 10.86 -8.34
N LEU A 161 -15.39 11.26 -9.33
CA LEU A 161 -14.49 10.32 -10.04
C LEU A 161 -13.34 9.89 -9.15
N TYR A 162 -12.76 10.79 -8.38
CA TYR A 162 -11.75 10.48 -7.38
C TYR A 162 -12.27 9.46 -6.37
N MET A 163 -13.45 9.70 -5.82
CA MET A 163 -14.07 8.78 -4.85
C MET A 163 -14.40 7.41 -5.45
N ASP A 164 -14.84 7.35 -6.72
CA ASP A 164 -15.07 6.07 -7.39
C ASP A 164 -13.79 5.23 -7.48
N HIS A 165 -12.67 5.84 -7.90
CA HIS A 165 -11.38 5.16 -7.97
C HIS A 165 -10.90 4.74 -6.58
N TYR A 166 -11.01 5.61 -5.59
CA TYR A 166 -10.64 5.27 -4.22
C TYR A 166 -11.48 4.12 -3.66
N LEU A 167 -12.79 4.13 -3.87
CA LEU A 167 -13.68 3.04 -3.43
C LEU A 167 -13.38 1.71 -4.13
N ARG A 168 -12.97 1.73 -5.40
CA ARG A 168 -12.49 0.53 -6.10
C ARG A 168 -11.24 -0.02 -5.43
N SER A 169 -10.28 0.85 -5.08
CA SER A 169 -9.09 0.46 -4.33
C SER A 169 -9.45 -0.17 -2.99
N LEU A 170 -10.31 0.49 -2.22
CA LEU A 170 -10.76 0.01 -0.91
C LEU A 170 -11.41 -1.38 -0.99
N ARG A 171 -12.31 -1.58 -1.95
CA ARG A 171 -12.97 -2.87 -2.17
C ARG A 171 -11.99 -3.96 -2.58
N LEU A 172 -11.09 -3.67 -3.52
CA LEU A 172 -10.12 -4.64 -4.00
C LEU A 172 -9.19 -5.09 -2.87
N VAL A 173 -8.68 -4.16 -2.06
CA VAL A 173 -7.87 -4.49 -0.88
C VAL A 173 -8.67 -5.34 0.10
N HIS A 174 -9.90 -4.93 0.42
CA HIS A 174 -10.77 -5.70 1.30
C HIS A 174 -10.95 -7.13 0.79
N ASP A 175 -11.30 -7.31 -0.47
CA ASP A 175 -11.61 -8.61 -1.03
C ASP A 175 -10.38 -9.52 -1.11
N VAL A 176 -9.21 -8.96 -1.49
CA VAL A 176 -7.96 -9.72 -1.52
C VAL A 176 -7.55 -10.14 -0.11
N MET A 177 -7.45 -9.19 0.83
CA MET A 177 -6.96 -9.51 2.18
C MET A 177 -7.90 -10.48 2.92
N ARG A 178 -9.21 -10.33 2.75
CA ARG A 178 -10.23 -11.20 3.38
C ARG A 178 -10.28 -12.61 2.80
N ARG A 179 -9.82 -12.83 1.57
CA ARG A 179 -9.65 -14.19 1.02
C ARG A 179 -8.59 -15.00 1.77
N HIS A 180 -7.55 -14.32 2.25
CA HIS A 180 -6.41 -14.96 2.94
C HIS A 180 -6.55 -14.94 4.48
N ASP A 181 -7.16 -13.89 5.01
CA ASP A 181 -7.40 -13.75 6.44
C ASP A 181 -8.83 -13.22 6.69
N PRO A 182 -9.77 -14.08 7.12
CA PRO A 182 -11.14 -13.65 7.41
C PRO A 182 -11.24 -12.63 8.55
N HIS A 183 -10.15 -12.39 9.29
CA HIS A 183 -10.06 -11.39 10.36
C HIS A 183 -9.28 -10.13 9.95
N ALA A 184 -8.75 -10.06 8.73
CA ALA A 184 -8.10 -8.84 8.23
C ALA A 184 -9.07 -7.66 8.30
N ARG A 185 -8.57 -6.52 8.76
CA ARG A 185 -9.33 -5.27 8.86
C ARG A 185 -8.79 -4.27 7.86
N VAL A 186 -9.71 -3.58 7.20
CA VAL A 186 -9.37 -2.58 6.19
C VAL A 186 -9.87 -1.22 6.65
N PHE A 187 -9.02 -0.22 6.59
CA PHE A 187 -9.23 1.13 7.10
C PHE A 187 -8.96 2.17 6.04
N ILE A 188 -9.56 3.34 6.21
CA ILE A 188 -9.20 4.57 5.55
C ILE A 188 -8.37 5.44 6.49
N SER A 189 -7.48 6.27 5.95
CA SER A 189 -6.76 7.30 6.67
C SER A 189 -7.18 8.66 6.12
N LEU A 190 -7.63 9.54 7.00
CA LEU A 190 -8.05 10.89 6.68
C LEU A 190 -7.04 11.90 7.20
N THR A 191 -6.95 13.05 6.54
CA THR A 191 -6.16 14.18 7.05
C THR A 191 -6.78 14.73 8.33
N HIS A 192 -6.02 15.56 9.05
CA HIS A 192 -6.53 16.32 10.19
C HIS A 192 -7.42 17.53 9.76
N HIS A 193 -7.55 17.80 8.48
CA HIS A 193 -8.35 18.87 7.91
C HIS A 193 -9.81 18.45 7.75
N TRP A 194 -10.61 18.55 8.83
CA TRP A 194 -11.98 18.08 8.82
C TRP A 194 -12.95 19.01 8.10
N ASN A 195 -12.87 20.32 8.37
CA ASN A 195 -13.82 21.31 7.87
C ASN A 195 -13.32 22.11 6.66
N ASN A 196 -12.01 22.12 6.44
CA ASN A 196 -11.40 22.84 5.32
C ASN A 196 -10.42 21.90 4.63
N PRO A 197 -10.28 21.95 3.31
CA PRO A 197 -9.26 21.17 2.62
C PRO A 197 -7.86 21.59 3.07
N ALA A 198 -6.89 20.68 2.98
CA ALA A 198 -5.48 20.95 3.30
C ALA A 198 -4.88 22.02 2.39
N ASP A 199 -5.36 22.07 1.15
CA ASP A 199 -5.04 23.10 0.16
C ASP A 199 -6.36 23.70 -0.34
N PRO A 200 -6.51 25.05 -0.42
CA PRO A 200 -7.72 25.69 -0.97
C PRO A 200 -7.93 25.39 -2.46
N ALA A 201 -6.89 24.90 -3.15
CA ALA A 201 -7.06 24.36 -4.49
C ALA A 201 -7.86 23.04 -4.46
N TRP A 202 -8.51 22.73 -5.57
CA TRP A 202 -9.27 21.46 -5.75
C TRP A 202 -8.41 20.18 -5.63
N THR A 203 -7.13 20.28 -5.34
CA THR A 203 -6.17 19.19 -5.14
C THR A 203 -6.34 18.45 -3.81
N SER A 204 -7.15 18.97 -2.90
CA SER A 204 -7.53 18.30 -1.65
C SER A 204 -9.02 18.46 -1.40
N TYR A 205 -9.57 17.55 -0.60
CA TYR A 205 -10.98 17.48 -0.25
C TYR A 205 -11.13 17.66 1.25
N CYS A 206 -12.19 18.32 1.66
CA CYS A 206 -12.58 18.40 3.05
C CYS A 206 -13.09 17.01 3.49
N ASN A 207 -12.68 16.53 4.66
CA ASN A 207 -13.09 15.22 5.15
C ASN A 207 -14.60 15.13 5.48
N ARG A 208 -15.28 16.26 5.52
CA ARG A 208 -16.72 16.33 5.76
C ARG A 208 -17.54 16.12 4.48
N ASP A 209 -17.00 16.41 3.32
CA ASP A 209 -17.69 16.33 2.02
C ASP A 209 -17.66 14.90 1.48
#